data_3e0de46ac7dfbd249ba6bb1aef2f1641
#
_entry.id   3e0de46ac7dfbd249ba6bb1aef2f1641
#
_cell.length_a   1.000
_cell.length_b   1.000
_cell.length_c   1.000
_cell.angle_alpha   90.00
_cell.angle_beta   90.00
_cell.angle_gamma   90.00
#
_symmetry.space_group_name_H-M   'P 1'
#
loop_
_entity.id
_entity.type
_entity.pdbx_description
1 polymer ?
#
loop_
_entity_poly.entity_id
_entity_poly.type
_entity_poly.pdbx_seq_one_letter_code
_entity_poly.pdbx_strand_id
1 'polypeptide(L)'
;MLLFKTESDRLGEVPGVGGGAAAVLARAGAGEGQVFVLGPDGSYDVELNRFFRQLDGWGVRSPNSIRAYARDLALFGRFLAERRGGKSIWESGQEDLRAYRLARRSGPGAVSAGTWNRFIAALDKWAGWAVYEKLIDAVPFRYADVTVWTPHGPAKIRVNTERDPGEESGPVRFLPYEDYLRWRDVGLRGLLPDGSPDPAWRGKHGERNAAFADLMVGTGMRLGEASSLLVSELPPPGGGRRTGELLLPSSITKRNRARSVFVSQRVLRRVHQYAGIERDELVTRMSAVGAYDRAAGPVLVDGAGRAGLRLAGGSGVRGYARFGVAERLLLARAGDDGRAAGPLWLWLGDDGMPLRRSTWQTAFGRANERCARLGVNVFASPHVLRHTFAVHMLGLLLRQTVQALRMKPGETLTSQQVKRLLVGDPLRKLQLLLGHRQIATTFTYLDVLDEAQEIVLAALREWDEEAEALSRVDEQGVAA
;
A
#
# COMPACT_ATOMS: atom_id res chain seq x y z
N MET A 1 -16.48 6.92 22.78
CA MET A 1 -17.06 6.30 21.57
C MET A 1 -16.25 5.07 21.18
N LEU A 2 -16.92 4.01 20.74
CA LEU A 2 -16.35 2.75 20.28
C LEU A 2 -16.65 2.57 18.78
N LEU A 3 -15.71 1.99 18.02
CA LEU A 3 -15.82 1.79 16.57
C LEU A 3 -16.14 0.31 16.27
N PHE A 4 -17.17 0.09 15.49
CA PHE A 4 -17.67 -1.21 15.06
C PHE A 4 -17.75 -1.31 13.53
N LYS A 5 -18.10 -2.48 13.04
CA LYS A 5 -18.47 -2.75 11.66
C LYS A 5 -19.76 -3.55 11.61
N THR A 6 -20.52 -3.36 10.54
CA THR A 6 -21.66 -4.25 10.25
C THR A 6 -21.12 -5.62 9.79
N GLU A 7 -21.65 -6.67 10.39
CA GLU A 7 -21.39 -8.07 10.05
C GLU A 7 -22.75 -8.77 9.91
N SER A 8 -23.17 -9.05 8.66
CA SER A 8 -24.49 -9.61 8.38
C SER A 8 -24.72 -10.98 9.03
N ASP A 9 -23.65 -11.80 9.11
CA ASP A 9 -23.71 -13.12 9.74
C ASP A 9 -24.09 -13.02 11.23
N ARG A 10 -23.55 -12.02 11.95
CA ARG A 10 -23.88 -11.77 13.36
C ARG A 10 -25.25 -11.17 13.57
N LEU A 11 -25.77 -10.44 12.60
CA LEU A 11 -27.14 -9.92 12.65
C LEU A 11 -28.17 -11.03 12.54
N GLY A 12 -27.86 -12.15 11.86
CA GLY A 12 -28.69 -13.35 11.78
C GLY A 12 -28.88 -14.04 13.15
N GLU A 13 -27.95 -13.81 14.10
CA GLU A 13 -28.02 -14.34 15.47
C GLU A 13 -28.92 -13.49 16.39
N VAL A 14 -29.33 -12.29 15.94
CA VAL A 14 -30.19 -11.39 16.73
C VAL A 14 -31.65 -11.83 16.62
N PRO A 15 -32.35 -12.10 17.74
CA PRO A 15 -33.76 -12.43 17.74
C PRO A 15 -34.60 -11.41 16.94
N GLY A 16 -35.40 -11.88 16.00
CA GLY A 16 -36.29 -11.04 15.17
C GLY A 16 -35.69 -10.51 13.88
N VAL A 17 -34.39 -10.67 13.64
CA VAL A 17 -33.73 -10.22 12.38
C VAL A 17 -33.63 -11.33 11.35
N GLY A 18 -33.44 -12.58 11.78
CA GLY A 18 -33.45 -13.78 10.94
C GLY A 18 -32.64 -13.70 9.64
N GLY A 19 -33.00 -14.49 8.63
CA GLY A 19 -32.32 -14.53 7.31
C GLY A 19 -32.46 -13.25 6.47
N GLY A 20 -33.07 -12.19 6.97
CA GLY A 20 -33.23 -10.90 6.30
C GLY A 20 -32.17 -9.85 6.66
N ALA A 21 -31.13 -10.20 7.40
CA ALA A 21 -30.11 -9.23 7.93
C ALA A 21 -29.50 -8.36 6.81
N ALA A 22 -29.12 -8.94 5.69
CA ALA A 22 -28.59 -8.20 4.55
C ALA A 22 -29.60 -7.21 3.96
N ALA A 23 -30.89 -7.60 3.89
CA ALA A 23 -31.98 -6.73 3.41
C ALA A 23 -32.28 -5.58 4.40
N VAL A 24 -32.14 -5.83 5.71
CA VAL A 24 -32.27 -4.80 6.75
C VAL A 24 -31.15 -3.78 6.61
N LEU A 25 -29.90 -4.20 6.49
CA LEU A 25 -28.75 -3.32 6.26
C LEU A 25 -28.91 -2.51 4.99
N ALA A 26 -29.30 -3.15 3.88
CA ALA A 26 -29.52 -2.45 2.60
C ALA A 26 -30.61 -1.39 2.70
N ARG A 27 -31.73 -1.67 3.37
CA ARG A 27 -32.80 -0.67 3.63
C ARG A 27 -32.32 0.49 4.50
N ALA A 28 -31.41 0.22 5.44
CA ALA A 28 -30.78 1.25 6.26
C ALA A 28 -29.67 2.02 5.53
N GLY A 29 -29.42 1.73 4.25
CA GLY A 29 -28.30 2.31 3.49
C GLY A 29 -26.93 1.89 4.01
N ALA A 30 -26.84 0.75 4.70
CA ALA A 30 -25.62 0.21 5.23
C ALA A 30 -25.23 -1.06 4.46
N GLY A 31 -23.95 -1.14 4.06
CA GLY A 31 -23.38 -2.35 3.43
C GLY A 31 -22.66 -3.22 4.43
N GLU A 32 -22.27 -4.42 3.99
CA GLU A 32 -21.38 -5.30 4.74
C GLU A 32 -20.04 -4.60 5.03
N GLY A 33 -19.54 -4.70 6.26
CA GLY A 33 -18.29 -4.05 6.68
C GLY A 33 -18.37 -2.54 6.84
N GLN A 34 -19.57 -1.93 6.76
CA GLN A 34 -19.80 -0.52 7.01
C GLN A 34 -19.41 -0.17 8.44
N VAL A 35 -18.62 0.88 8.63
CA VAL A 35 -18.21 1.34 9.95
C VAL A 35 -19.32 2.15 10.61
N PHE A 36 -19.45 1.99 11.92
CA PHE A 36 -20.29 2.82 12.76
C PHE A 36 -19.68 3.00 14.15
N VAL A 37 -20.12 4.01 14.88
CA VAL A 37 -19.67 4.31 16.23
C VAL A 37 -20.83 4.29 17.20
N LEU A 38 -20.55 3.84 18.45
CA LEU A 38 -21.44 3.95 19.58
C LEU A 38 -20.82 4.87 20.63
N GLY A 39 -21.64 5.60 21.35
CA GLY A 39 -21.26 6.36 22.54
C GLY A 39 -20.72 5.46 23.66
N PRO A 40 -20.13 6.04 24.73
CA PRO A 40 -19.66 5.27 25.88
C PRO A 40 -20.78 4.51 26.59
N ASP A 41 -21.98 5.03 26.53
CA ASP A 41 -23.25 4.50 27.09
C ASP A 41 -23.97 3.53 26.13
N GLY A 42 -23.37 3.22 24.97
CA GLY A 42 -23.98 2.41 23.91
C GLY A 42 -24.95 3.20 23.01
N SER A 43 -25.11 4.49 23.18
CA SER A 43 -25.97 5.34 22.36
C SER A 43 -25.50 5.35 20.91
N TYR A 44 -26.45 5.37 19.95
CA TYR A 44 -26.19 5.42 18.51
C TYR A 44 -26.44 6.85 18.00
N ASP A 45 -25.35 7.57 17.70
CA ASP A 45 -25.45 8.87 17.03
C ASP A 45 -25.83 8.68 15.57
N VAL A 46 -27.10 8.93 15.27
CA VAL A 46 -27.70 8.69 13.94
C VAL A 46 -27.02 9.52 12.86
N GLU A 47 -26.74 10.78 13.14
CA GLU A 47 -26.20 11.73 12.18
C GLU A 47 -24.71 11.48 11.93
N LEU A 48 -23.92 11.24 12.96
CA LEU A 48 -22.51 10.91 12.79
C LEU A 48 -22.33 9.59 12.03
N ASN A 49 -23.18 8.61 12.28
CA ASN A 49 -23.15 7.34 11.56
C ASN A 49 -23.70 7.49 10.13
N ARG A 50 -24.64 8.41 9.88
CA ARG A 50 -25.06 8.81 8.52
C ARG A 50 -23.91 9.43 7.73
N PHE A 51 -23.13 10.32 8.35
CA PHE A 51 -21.93 10.88 7.74
C PHE A 51 -20.96 9.78 7.25
N PHE A 52 -20.69 8.76 8.08
CA PHE A 52 -19.78 7.67 7.67
C PHE A 52 -20.32 6.87 6.48
N ARG A 53 -21.63 6.71 6.33
CA ARG A 53 -22.26 6.08 5.17
C ARG A 53 -22.15 6.91 3.90
N GLN A 54 -22.14 8.24 4.02
CA GLN A 54 -22.13 9.17 2.90
C GLN A 54 -20.73 9.66 2.49
N LEU A 55 -19.67 9.21 3.16
CA LEU A 55 -18.28 9.66 2.91
C LEU A 55 -17.79 9.40 1.48
N ASP A 56 -18.33 8.40 0.78
CA ASP A 56 -17.99 8.12 -0.62
C ASP A 56 -18.44 9.26 -1.55
N GLY A 57 -19.62 9.82 -1.33
CA GLY A 57 -20.13 11.02 -2.01
C GLY A 57 -19.28 12.26 -1.72
N TRP A 58 -18.61 12.31 -0.58
CA TRP A 58 -17.70 13.38 -0.17
C TRP A 58 -16.25 13.14 -0.58
N GLY A 59 -16.01 12.20 -1.49
CA GLY A 59 -14.70 11.92 -2.10
C GLY A 59 -13.81 10.97 -1.30
N VAL A 60 -14.32 10.33 -0.24
CA VAL A 60 -13.59 9.36 0.57
C VAL A 60 -14.10 7.95 0.28
N ARG A 61 -13.63 7.37 -0.83
CA ARG A 61 -14.12 6.07 -1.36
C ARG A 61 -13.41 4.85 -0.79
N SER A 62 -12.23 5.02 -0.17
CA SER A 62 -11.47 3.89 0.35
C SER A 62 -12.03 3.41 1.68
N PRO A 63 -12.42 2.13 1.86
CA PRO A 63 -12.90 1.60 3.13
C PRO A 63 -11.90 1.82 4.29
N ASN A 64 -10.60 1.76 4.00
CA ASN A 64 -9.55 2.06 5.00
C ASN A 64 -9.53 3.53 5.41
N SER A 65 -9.79 4.45 4.47
CA SER A 65 -9.88 5.89 4.79
C SER A 65 -11.14 6.19 5.60
N ILE A 66 -12.27 5.62 5.23
CA ILE A 66 -13.54 5.75 5.99
C ILE A 66 -13.33 5.25 7.43
N ARG A 67 -12.73 4.06 7.59
CA ARG A 67 -12.43 3.51 8.91
C ARG A 67 -11.44 4.35 9.72
N ALA A 68 -10.43 4.93 9.07
CA ALA A 68 -9.47 5.81 9.74
C ALA A 68 -10.16 7.10 10.21
N TYR A 69 -11.00 7.70 9.38
CA TYR A 69 -11.77 8.90 9.72
C TYR A 69 -12.75 8.63 10.86
N ALA A 70 -13.49 7.52 10.81
CA ALA A 70 -14.39 7.14 11.88
C ALA A 70 -13.66 6.92 13.21
N ARG A 71 -12.48 6.28 13.16
CA ARG A 71 -11.63 6.13 14.37
C ARG A 71 -11.16 7.47 14.92
N ASP A 72 -10.70 8.35 14.03
CA ASP A 72 -10.15 9.64 14.43
C ASP A 72 -11.26 10.52 15.08
N LEU A 73 -12.45 10.55 14.49
CA LEU A 73 -13.60 11.27 15.06
C LEU A 73 -14.13 10.61 16.34
N ALA A 74 -14.14 9.28 16.44
CA ALA A 74 -14.51 8.57 17.66
C ALA A 74 -13.55 8.87 18.83
N LEU A 75 -12.24 9.00 18.55
CA LEU A 75 -11.24 9.38 19.56
C LEU A 75 -11.44 10.83 20.01
N PHE A 76 -11.77 11.73 19.08
CA PHE A 76 -12.11 13.12 19.43
C PHE A 76 -13.38 13.20 20.27
N GLY A 77 -14.46 12.54 19.85
CA GLY A 77 -15.69 12.49 20.64
C GLY A 77 -15.51 11.88 22.03
N ARG A 78 -14.64 10.87 22.18
CA ARG A 78 -14.28 10.34 23.51
C ARG A 78 -13.57 11.39 24.34
N PHE A 79 -12.59 12.11 23.77
CA PHE A 79 -11.89 13.18 24.47
C PHE A 79 -12.84 14.28 24.94
N LEU A 80 -13.81 14.67 24.11
CA LEU A 80 -14.83 15.67 24.48
C LEU A 80 -15.67 15.19 25.68
N ALA A 81 -16.16 13.96 25.62
CA ALA A 81 -16.96 13.39 26.70
C ALA A 81 -16.18 13.28 28.02
N GLU A 82 -14.92 12.83 27.98
CA GLU A 82 -14.12 12.56 29.18
C GLU A 82 -13.44 13.80 29.74
N ARG A 83 -13.07 14.78 28.90
CA ARG A 83 -12.18 15.89 29.31
C ARG A 83 -12.73 17.29 29.04
N ARG A 84 -13.89 17.40 28.39
CA ARG A 84 -14.50 18.68 28.01
C ARG A 84 -15.94 18.81 28.48
N GLY A 85 -16.23 18.28 29.67
CA GLY A 85 -17.52 18.45 30.33
C GLY A 85 -18.68 17.66 29.71
N GLY A 86 -18.39 16.50 29.08
CA GLY A 86 -19.43 15.65 28.50
C GLY A 86 -19.91 16.10 27.12
N LYS A 87 -19.24 17.07 26.48
CA LYS A 87 -19.62 17.58 25.17
C LYS A 87 -19.69 16.49 24.11
N SER A 88 -20.65 16.60 23.21
CA SER A 88 -20.73 15.86 21.97
C SER A 88 -19.84 16.50 20.89
N ILE A 89 -19.60 15.78 19.78
CA ILE A 89 -18.88 16.34 18.64
C ILE A 89 -19.62 17.54 18.02
N TRP A 90 -20.94 17.58 18.13
CA TRP A 90 -21.83 18.63 17.60
C TRP A 90 -21.68 19.97 18.36
N GLU A 91 -21.23 19.91 19.60
CA GLU A 91 -21.01 21.08 20.50
C GLU A 91 -19.54 21.52 20.51
N SER A 92 -18.69 20.85 19.72
CA SER A 92 -17.25 21.14 19.71
C SER A 92 -16.92 22.45 18.99
N GLY A 93 -15.93 23.17 19.50
CA GLY A 93 -15.44 24.41 18.94
C GLY A 93 -13.91 24.48 18.88
N GLN A 94 -13.41 25.65 18.48
CA GLN A 94 -11.97 25.90 18.31
C GLN A 94 -11.14 25.58 19.56
N GLU A 95 -11.64 25.93 20.74
CA GLU A 95 -10.94 25.69 22.01
C GLU A 95 -10.84 24.20 22.34
N ASP A 96 -11.86 23.41 21.99
CA ASP A 96 -11.86 21.97 22.19
C ASP A 96 -10.86 21.30 21.24
N LEU A 97 -10.73 21.79 19.99
CA LEU A 97 -9.77 21.33 19.01
C LEU A 97 -8.33 21.63 19.46
N ARG A 98 -8.07 22.83 20.01
CA ARG A 98 -6.77 23.18 20.57
C ARG A 98 -6.38 22.32 21.78
N ALA A 99 -7.33 22.10 22.68
CA ALA A 99 -7.12 21.22 23.83
C ALA A 99 -6.82 19.77 23.39
N TYR A 100 -7.54 19.28 22.37
CA TYR A 100 -7.28 17.97 21.79
C TYR A 100 -5.90 17.90 21.10
N ARG A 101 -5.51 18.97 20.38
CA ARG A 101 -4.17 19.05 19.79
C ARG A 101 -3.08 18.92 20.84
N LEU A 102 -3.20 19.67 21.94
CA LEU A 102 -2.24 19.60 23.05
C LEU A 102 -2.17 18.17 23.60
N ALA A 103 -3.32 17.55 23.87
CA ALA A 103 -3.39 16.19 24.41
C ALA A 103 -2.81 15.12 23.45
N ARG A 104 -2.88 15.35 22.13
CA ARG A 104 -2.46 14.36 21.11
C ARG A 104 -1.08 14.59 20.56
N ARG A 105 -0.55 15.82 20.62
CA ARG A 105 0.74 16.20 20.04
C ARG A 105 1.84 16.41 21.08
N SER A 106 1.52 16.28 22.38
CA SER A 106 2.48 16.44 23.48
C SER A 106 2.61 15.15 24.30
N GLY A 107 3.79 14.95 24.89
CA GLY A 107 4.08 13.83 25.79
C GLY A 107 4.49 12.53 25.11
N PRO A 108 4.72 11.46 25.91
CA PRO A 108 5.27 10.18 25.43
C PRO A 108 4.39 9.43 24.41
N GLY A 109 3.09 9.75 24.35
CA GLY A 109 2.11 9.17 23.42
C GLY A 109 1.78 10.07 22.23
N ALA A 110 2.60 11.09 21.94
CA ALA A 110 2.35 12.04 20.87
C ALA A 110 2.24 11.36 19.50
N VAL A 111 1.20 11.73 18.74
CA VAL A 111 1.03 11.22 17.38
C VAL A 111 1.84 12.06 16.39
N SER A 112 2.26 11.47 15.26
CA SER A 112 2.96 12.19 14.19
C SER A 112 2.08 13.28 13.55
N ALA A 113 2.72 14.27 12.92
CA ALA A 113 2.05 15.32 12.14
C ALA A 113 1.13 14.72 11.07
N GLY A 114 1.56 13.65 10.40
CA GLY A 114 0.74 12.94 9.40
C GLY A 114 -0.53 12.33 10.00
N THR A 115 -0.47 11.77 11.20
CA THR A 115 -1.64 11.24 11.92
C THR A 115 -2.58 12.36 12.34
N TRP A 116 -2.02 13.46 12.86
CA TRP A 116 -2.79 14.65 13.22
C TRP A 116 -3.49 15.26 11.99
N ASN A 117 -2.77 15.48 10.90
CA ASN A 117 -3.32 16.05 9.67
C ASN A 117 -4.41 15.16 9.03
N ARG A 118 -4.34 13.83 9.21
CA ARG A 118 -5.42 12.94 8.80
C ARG A 118 -6.68 13.16 9.63
N PHE A 119 -6.54 13.34 10.95
CA PHE A 119 -7.66 13.71 11.83
C PHE A 119 -8.27 15.05 11.42
N ILE A 120 -7.46 16.09 11.17
CA ILE A 120 -7.94 17.39 10.67
C ILE A 120 -8.70 17.23 9.35
N ALA A 121 -8.20 16.39 8.43
CA ALA A 121 -8.92 16.12 7.17
C ALA A 121 -10.27 15.40 7.39
N ALA A 122 -10.36 14.52 8.40
CA ALA A 122 -11.62 13.89 8.77
C ALA A 122 -12.60 14.89 9.38
N LEU A 123 -12.10 15.77 10.25
CA LEU A 123 -12.85 16.83 10.89
C LEU A 123 -13.40 17.85 9.87
N ASP A 124 -12.56 18.29 8.91
CA ASP A 124 -12.97 19.19 7.83
C ASP A 124 -14.08 18.59 6.97
N LYS A 125 -13.97 17.29 6.66
CA LYS A 125 -15.02 16.58 5.91
C LYS A 125 -16.32 16.47 6.68
N TRP A 126 -16.24 16.16 7.98
CA TRP A 126 -17.40 16.10 8.87
C TRP A 126 -18.06 17.48 9.00
N ALA A 127 -17.31 18.52 9.29
CA ALA A 127 -17.86 19.86 9.47
C ALA A 127 -18.49 20.41 8.16
N GLY A 128 -17.84 20.21 7.00
CA GLY A 128 -18.38 20.58 5.72
C GLY A 128 -19.66 19.83 5.38
N TRP A 129 -19.75 18.54 5.69
CA TRP A 129 -20.95 17.74 5.54
C TRP A 129 -22.07 18.21 6.50
N ALA A 130 -21.75 18.47 7.76
CA ALA A 130 -22.70 18.88 8.77
C ALA A 130 -23.35 20.26 8.44
N VAL A 131 -22.57 21.21 7.90
CA VAL A 131 -23.09 22.48 7.38
C VAL A 131 -24.00 22.26 6.18
N TYR A 132 -23.60 21.39 5.23
CA TYR A 132 -24.41 21.08 4.05
C TYR A 132 -25.77 20.46 4.41
N GLU A 133 -25.77 19.56 5.39
CA GLU A 133 -27.00 18.91 5.91
C GLU A 133 -27.77 19.80 6.91
N LYS A 134 -27.29 21.02 7.16
CA LYS A 134 -27.91 22.00 8.11
C LYS A 134 -28.02 21.48 9.54
N LEU A 135 -27.07 20.66 9.95
CA LEU A 135 -26.95 20.15 11.34
C LEU A 135 -26.19 21.12 12.23
N ILE A 136 -25.34 21.95 11.63
CA ILE A 136 -24.67 23.09 12.27
C ILE A 136 -24.73 24.29 11.32
N ASP A 137 -24.79 25.50 11.86
CA ASP A 137 -24.95 26.73 11.07
C ASP A 137 -23.67 27.11 10.31
N ALA A 138 -22.51 26.86 10.92
CA ALA A 138 -21.20 27.20 10.36
C ALA A 138 -20.14 26.20 10.80
N VAL A 139 -19.06 26.13 10.03
CA VAL A 139 -17.89 25.33 10.42
C VAL A 139 -17.29 25.89 11.72
N PRO A 140 -17.16 25.09 12.81
CA PRO A 140 -16.80 25.59 14.14
C PRO A 140 -15.29 25.82 14.33
N PHE A 141 -14.50 25.78 13.26
CA PHE A 141 -13.04 25.91 13.29
C PHE A 141 -12.56 27.02 12.38
N ARG A 142 -11.37 27.58 12.67
CA ARG A 142 -10.78 28.64 11.86
C ARG A 142 -10.07 28.08 10.65
N TYR A 143 -10.15 28.84 9.55
CA TYR A 143 -9.47 28.56 8.29
C TYR A 143 -8.65 29.76 7.86
N ALA A 144 -7.54 29.49 7.15
CA ALA A 144 -6.74 30.49 6.47
C ALA A 144 -6.62 30.12 4.99
N ASP A 145 -6.54 31.15 4.15
CA ASP A 145 -6.22 30.97 2.74
C ASP A 145 -4.71 30.86 2.58
N VAL A 146 -4.26 29.75 2.01
CA VAL A 146 -2.86 29.47 1.72
C VAL A 146 -2.67 29.37 0.22
N THR A 147 -1.67 30.07 -0.33
CA THR A 147 -1.32 29.94 -1.73
C THR A 147 -0.43 28.69 -1.92
N VAL A 148 -0.87 27.78 -2.77
CA VAL A 148 -0.10 26.60 -3.18
C VAL A 148 0.22 26.68 -4.67
N TRP A 149 1.46 26.28 -5.03
CA TRP A 149 1.83 26.17 -6.43
C TRP A 149 1.32 24.87 -7.03
N THR A 150 0.56 24.99 -8.11
CA THR A 150 0.07 23.86 -8.90
C THR A 150 0.73 23.86 -10.27
N PRO A 151 0.68 22.75 -11.04
CA PRO A 151 1.16 22.74 -12.43
C PRO A 151 0.50 23.79 -13.34
N HIS A 152 -0.63 24.37 -12.91
CA HIS A 152 -1.38 25.41 -13.64
C HIS A 152 -1.18 26.81 -13.05
N GLY A 153 -0.21 26.98 -12.14
CA GLY A 153 0.07 28.25 -11.46
C GLY A 153 -0.37 28.28 -9.99
N PRO A 154 -0.23 29.43 -9.32
CA PRO A 154 -0.61 29.59 -7.92
C PRO A 154 -2.13 29.46 -7.75
N ALA A 155 -2.55 28.66 -6.76
CA ALA A 155 -3.95 28.49 -6.39
C ALA A 155 -4.13 28.76 -4.89
N LYS A 156 -5.16 29.52 -4.52
CA LYS A 156 -5.53 29.70 -3.12
C LYS A 156 -6.35 28.49 -2.67
N ILE A 157 -5.93 27.88 -1.57
CA ILE A 157 -6.68 26.82 -0.91
C ILE A 157 -6.99 27.21 0.53
N ARG A 158 -8.18 26.87 0.98
CA ARG A 158 -8.60 27.07 2.36
C ARG A 158 -8.12 25.92 3.22
N VAL A 159 -7.35 26.21 4.28
CA VAL A 159 -6.72 25.22 5.15
C VAL A 159 -7.12 25.48 6.60
N ASN A 160 -7.49 24.44 7.36
CA ASN A 160 -7.74 24.54 8.79
C ASN A 160 -6.45 24.99 9.50
N THR A 161 -6.54 26.03 10.34
CA THR A 161 -5.40 26.65 11.03
C THR A 161 -4.71 25.72 12.04
N GLU A 162 -5.39 24.68 12.49
CA GLU A 162 -4.83 23.69 13.39
C GLU A 162 -4.07 22.57 12.66
N ARG A 163 -4.04 22.61 11.33
CA ARG A 163 -3.22 21.69 10.56
C ARG A 163 -1.74 21.94 10.84
N ASP A 164 -1.02 20.86 11.07
CA ASP A 164 0.42 20.91 11.23
C ASP A 164 1.09 21.18 9.87
N PRO A 165 2.08 22.08 9.76
CA PRO A 165 2.80 22.31 8.50
C PRO A 165 3.48 21.07 7.94
N GLY A 166 3.62 20.02 8.76
CA GLY A 166 4.28 18.78 8.44
C GLY A 166 5.67 18.73 9.03
N GLU A 167 6.03 17.58 9.54
CA GLU A 167 7.43 17.25 9.78
C GLU A 167 8.06 17.02 8.40
N GLU A 168 9.27 17.48 8.19
CA GLU A 168 10.06 17.01 7.05
C GLU A 168 10.00 15.49 7.05
N SER A 169 9.60 14.91 5.92
CA SER A 169 9.58 13.45 5.80
C SER A 169 11.01 12.98 6.09
N GLY A 170 11.19 12.26 7.18
CA GLY A 170 12.50 11.70 7.48
C GLY A 170 13.00 10.87 6.30
N PRO A 171 14.30 10.56 6.24
CA PRO A 171 14.90 9.86 5.12
C PRO A 171 14.14 8.56 4.82
N VAL A 172 13.99 8.27 3.54
CA VAL A 172 13.32 7.05 3.08
C VAL A 172 14.05 5.83 3.66
N ARG A 173 13.35 5.03 4.44
CA ARG A 173 13.92 3.78 4.98
C ARG A 173 13.90 2.71 3.89
N PHE A 174 15.06 2.22 3.51
CA PHE A 174 15.25 1.09 2.62
C PHE A 174 16.30 0.13 3.21
N LEU A 175 16.47 -1.04 2.63
CA LEU A 175 17.44 -2.04 3.05
C LEU A 175 18.51 -2.23 1.98
N PRO A 176 19.79 -2.27 2.32
CA PRO A 176 20.79 -2.94 1.51
C PRO A 176 20.32 -4.36 1.16
N TYR A 177 20.65 -4.85 -0.04
CA TYR A 177 20.12 -6.13 -0.49
C TYR A 177 20.57 -7.31 0.38
N GLU A 178 21.77 -7.23 0.92
CA GLU A 178 22.31 -8.24 1.86
C GLU A 178 21.50 -8.27 3.18
N ASP A 179 21.17 -7.10 3.72
CA ASP A 179 20.32 -7.01 4.92
C ASP A 179 18.92 -7.55 4.67
N TYR A 180 18.35 -7.29 3.47
CA TYR A 180 17.11 -7.91 3.08
C TYR A 180 17.21 -9.45 3.08
N LEU A 181 18.29 -10.02 2.53
CA LEU A 181 18.49 -11.47 2.50
C LEU A 181 18.61 -12.03 3.92
N ARG A 182 19.40 -11.40 4.78
CA ARG A 182 19.53 -11.80 6.20
C ARG A 182 18.17 -11.76 6.91
N TRP A 183 17.44 -10.66 6.76
CA TRP A 183 16.11 -10.53 7.36
C TRP A 183 15.14 -11.60 6.84
N ARG A 184 15.14 -11.86 5.55
CA ARG A 184 14.29 -12.89 4.92
C ARG A 184 14.61 -14.28 5.46
N ASP A 185 15.89 -14.64 5.47
CA ASP A 185 16.31 -15.99 5.81
C ASP A 185 16.20 -16.26 7.31
N VAL A 186 16.63 -15.32 8.14
CA VAL A 186 16.47 -15.43 9.59
C VAL A 186 15.01 -15.23 9.99
N GLY A 187 14.38 -14.16 9.56
CA GLY A 187 13.04 -13.76 10.04
C GLY A 187 11.90 -14.61 9.49
N LEU A 188 11.91 -14.90 8.19
CA LEU A 188 10.78 -15.57 7.51
C LEU A 188 11.02 -17.06 7.31
N ARG A 189 12.25 -17.49 6.97
CA ARG A 189 12.58 -18.90 6.70
C ARG A 189 13.00 -19.66 7.94
N GLY A 190 13.32 -18.98 9.02
CA GLY A 190 13.69 -19.60 10.29
C GLY A 190 15.13 -20.13 10.35
N LEU A 191 16.04 -19.61 9.53
CA LEU A 191 17.45 -19.93 9.64
C LEU A 191 18.11 -19.17 10.81
N LEU A 192 19.26 -19.65 11.26
CA LEU A 192 20.14 -18.92 12.14
C LEU A 192 20.94 -17.85 11.35
N PRO A 193 21.58 -16.88 12.01
CA PRO A 193 22.37 -15.84 11.32
C PRO A 193 23.54 -16.36 10.49
N ASP A 194 24.05 -17.55 10.81
CA ASP A 194 25.08 -18.25 10.05
C ASP A 194 24.56 -19.03 8.83
N GLY A 195 23.23 -18.99 8.62
CA GLY A 195 22.56 -19.68 7.52
C GLY A 195 22.16 -21.13 7.81
N SER A 196 22.51 -21.68 8.95
CA SER A 196 22.12 -23.03 9.35
C SER A 196 20.64 -23.11 9.75
N PRO A 197 19.98 -24.29 9.65
CA PRO A 197 18.63 -24.49 10.15
C PRO A 197 18.55 -24.27 11.67
N ASP A 198 17.53 -23.56 12.15
CA ASP A 198 17.26 -23.42 13.58
C ASP A 198 16.42 -24.59 14.11
N PRO A 199 16.95 -25.45 15.00
CA PRO A 199 16.20 -26.57 15.57
C PRO A 199 14.99 -26.13 16.41
N ALA A 200 14.98 -24.90 16.91
CA ALA A 200 13.89 -24.32 17.68
C ALA A 200 12.78 -23.69 16.79
N TRP A 201 13.00 -23.63 15.48
CA TRP A 201 12.01 -23.05 14.57
C TRP A 201 10.73 -23.91 14.53
N ARG A 202 9.58 -23.26 14.69
CA ARG A 202 8.24 -23.87 14.65
C ARG A 202 7.32 -23.26 13.60
N GLY A 203 7.84 -22.36 12.77
CA GLY A 203 7.08 -21.72 11.68
C GLY A 203 6.82 -22.69 10.54
N LYS A 204 5.60 -22.66 9.99
CA LYS A 204 5.14 -23.63 8.97
C LYS A 204 5.27 -23.14 7.53
N HIS A 205 5.44 -21.86 7.30
CA HIS A 205 5.29 -21.27 5.96
C HIS A 205 6.48 -20.38 5.57
N GLY A 206 7.69 -20.82 5.88
CA GLY A 206 8.91 -20.08 5.60
C GLY A 206 9.08 -19.75 4.12
N GLU A 207 8.91 -20.73 3.25
CA GLU A 207 9.07 -20.55 1.80
C GLU A 207 7.96 -19.70 1.19
N ARG A 208 6.70 -19.86 1.59
CA ARG A 208 5.61 -18.95 1.20
C ARG A 208 5.92 -17.50 1.56
N ASN A 209 6.32 -17.28 2.81
CA ASN A 209 6.58 -15.93 3.32
C ASN A 209 7.80 -15.30 2.65
N ALA A 210 8.85 -16.09 2.39
CA ALA A 210 10.02 -15.65 1.64
C ALA A 210 9.68 -15.36 0.16
N ALA A 211 8.89 -16.21 -0.49
CA ALA A 211 8.44 -15.98 -1.87
C ALA A 211 7.62 -14.70 -1.99
N PHE A 212 6.75 -14.42 -1.02
CA PHE A 212 6.00 -13.17 -0.96
C PHE A 212 6.91 -11.94 -0.80
N ALA A 213 7.89 -12.00 0.11
CA ALA A 213 8.84 -10.91 0.32
C ALA A 213 9.74 -10.69 -0.90
N ASP A 214 10.22 -11.77 -1.53
CA ASP A 214 11.00 -11.71 -2.77
C ASP A 214 10.20 -11.09 -3.92
N LEU A 215 8.89 -11.42 -4.03
CA LEU A 215 8.02 -10.80 -5.01
C LEU A 215 7.87 -9.29 -4.76
N MET A 216 7.68 -8.89 -3.51
CA MET A 216 7.55 -7.48 -3.15
C MET A 216 8.83 -6.67 -3.42
N VAL A 217 9.99 -7.17 -2.98
CA VAL A 217 11.28 -6.49 -3.17
C VAL A 217 11.74 -6.53 -4.62
N GLY A 218 11.33 -7.53 -5.40
CA GLY A 218 11.68 -7.65 -6.81
C GLY A 218 10.79 -6.88 -7.79
N THR A 219 9.63 -6.35 -7.33
CA THR A 219 8.64 -5.70 -8.20
C THR A 219 8.18 -4.34 -7.70
N GLY A 220 8.42 -4.00 -6.44
CA GLY A 220 7.92 -2.79 -5.80
C GLY A 220 6.39 -2.73 -5.67
N MET A 221 5.68 -3.86 -5.77
CA MET A 221 4.22 -3.91 -5.58
C MET A 221 3.82 -3.42 -4.18
N ARG A 222 2.62 -2.86 -4.08
CA ARG A 222 2.01 -2.56 -2.76
C ARG A 222 1.55 -3.85 -2.11
N LEU A 223 1.54 -3.86 -0.76
CA LEU A 223 1.04 -5.01 0.02
C LEU A 223 -0.31 -5.51 -0.48
N GLY A 224 -1.27 -4.61 -0.71
CA GLY A 224 -2.60 -4.98 -1.20
C GLY A 224 -2.59 -5.60 -2.60
N GLU A 225 -1.70 -5.17 -3.48
CA GLU A 225 -1.54 -5.70 -4.82
C GLU A 225 -0.93 -7.12 -4.78
N ALA A 226 0.21 -7.26 -4.10
CA ALA A 226 0.90 -8.55 -3.97
C ALA A 226 0.06 -9.61 -3.25
N SER A 227 -0.66 -9.22 -2.18
CA SER A 227 -1.51 -10.14 -1.42
C SER A 227 -2.77 -10.60 -2.15
N SER A 228 -3.23 -9.86 -3.17
CA SER A 228 -4.48 -10.15 -3.88
C SER A 228 -4.30 -10.85 -5.22
N LEU A 229 -3.10 -11.37 -5.50
CA LEU A 229 -2.83 -12.10 -6.73
C LEU A 229 -3.55 -13.45 -6.75
N LEU A 230 -3.97 -13.85 -7.96
CA LEU A 230 -4.46 -15.17 -8.25
C LEU A 230 -3.34 -16.02 -8.90
N VAL A 231 -3.37 -17.31 -8.71
CA VAL A 231 -2.39 -18.24 -9.34
C VAL A 231 -2.38 -18.07 -10.86
N SER A 232 -3.56 -17.89 -11.45
CA SER A 232 -3.75 -17.73 -12.90
C SER A 232 -3.21 -16.42 -13.48
N GLU A 233 -2.85 -15.45 -12.67
CA GLU A 233 -2.24 -14.19 -13.11
C GLU A 233 -0.71 -14.28 -13.20
N LEU A 234 -0.11 -15.31 -12.61
CA LEU A 234 1.34 -15.50 -12.67
C LEU A 234 1.78 -15.79 -14.10
N PRO A 235 2.79 -15.06 -14.63
CA PRO A 235 3.40 -15.43 -15.89
C PRO A 235 4.08 -16.80 -15.76
N PRO A 236 4.08 -17.64 -16.80
CA PRO A 236 4.70 -18.95 -16.73
C PRO A 236 6.22 -18.82 -16.48
N PRO A 237 6.81 -19.75 -15.73
CA PRO A 237 8.25 -19.78 -15.54
C PRO A 237 8.93 -20.25 -16.85
N GLY A 238 10.09 -19.71 -17.16
CA GLY A 238 10.88 -20.11 -18.35
C GLY A 238 10.59 -19.25 -19.58
N GLY A 239 10.68 -19.84 -20.76
CA GLY A 239 10.39 -19.16 -22.04
C GLY A 239 11.55 -18.30 -22.60
N GLY A 240 12.80 -18.55 -22.19
CA GLY A 240 13.99 -17.89 -22.74
C GLY A 240 14.17 -16.40 -22.36
N ARG A 241 13.18 -15.79 -21.71
CA ARG A 241 13.25 -14.40 -21.25
C ARG A 241 13.78 -14.34 -19.82
N ARG A 242 14.60 -13.33 -19.51
CA ARG A 242 15.11 -13.10 -18.14
C ARG A 242 14.06 -12.59 -17.16
N THR A 243 12.95 -12.06 -17.68
CA THR A 243 11.86 -11.46 -16.88
C THR A 243 10.50 -11.90 -17.42
N GLY A 244 9.52 -12.04 -16.52
CA GLY A 244 8.10 -12.17 -16.87
C GLY A 244 7.38 -10.85 -16.65
N GLU A 245 6.35 -10.57 -17.45
CA GLU A 245 5.47 -9.42 -17.27
C GLU A 245 4.20 -9.88 -16.53
N LEU A 246 3.91 -9.23 -15.40
CA LEU A 246 2.72 -9.42 -14.60
C LEU A 246 1.84 -8.19 -14.69
N LEU A 247 0.65 -8.35 -15.26
CA LEU A 247 -0.35 -7.28 -15.33
C LEU A 247 -1.11 -7.19 -14.01
N LEU A 248 -1.03 -6.05 -13.34
CA LEU A 248 -1.84 -5.74 -12.16
C LEU A 248 -3.14 -5.08 -12.62
N PRO A 249 -4.29 -5.76 -12.50
CA PRO A 249 -5.56 -5.22 -12.94
C PRO A 249 -6.01 -4.04 -12.06
N SER A 250 -6.79 -3.15 -12.64
CA SER A 250 -7.25 -1.92 -11.97
C SER A 250 -7.98 -2.18 -10.65
N SER A 251 -8.73 -3.28 -10.57
CA SER A 251 -9.55 -3.64 -9.39
C SER A 251 -8.76 -3.89 -8.10
N ILE A 252 -7.46 -4.25 -8.19
CA ILE A 252 -6.61 -4.45 -7.01
C ILE A 252 -5.59 -3.33 -6.80
N THR A 253 -5.51 -2.37 -7.72
CA THR A 253 -4.57 -1.25 -7.63
C THR A 253 -5.19 -0.04 -6.95
N LYS A 254 -4.36 0.72 -6.25
CA LYS A 254 -4.80 2.00 -5.69
C LYS A 254 -5.23 2.94 -6.84
N ARG A 255 -6.45 3.48 -6.76
CA ARG A 255 -7.04 4.41 -7.74
C ARG A 255 -7.46 3.76 -9.07
N ASN A 256 -7.73 2.47 -9.09
CA ASN A 256 -8.27 1.74 -10.25
C ASN A 256 -7.46 1.94 -11.55
N ARG A 257 -6.14 1.95 -11.46
CA ARG A 257 -5.25 2.05 -12.63
C ARG A 257 -4.46 0.77 -12.81
N ALA A 258 -4.74 0.05 -13.86
CA ALA A 258 -3.94 -1.11 -14.26
C ALA A 258 -2.51 -0.67 -14.60
N ARG A 259 -1.54 -1.54 -14.31
CA ARG A 259 -0.15 -1.39 -14.74
C ARG A 259 0.55 -2.74 -14.81
N SER A 260 1.58 -2.81 -15.64
CA SER A 260 2.49 -3.95 -15.66
C SER A 260 3.63 -3.76 -14.68
N VAL A 261 4.04 -4.86 -14.06
CA VAL A 261 5.30 -4.98 -13.32
C VAL A 261 6.13 -6.10 -13.93
N PHE A 262 7.45 -5.98 -13.85
CA PHE A 262 8.36 -6.99 -14.37
C PHE A 262 8.94 -7.80 -13.22
N VAL A 263 8.92 -9.11 -13.35
CA VAL A 263 9.37 -10.06 -12.33
C VAL A 263 10.54 -10.86 -12.90
N SER A 264 11.66 -10.92 -12.19
CA SER A 264 12.79 -11.74 -12.61
C SER A 264 12.43 -13.23 -12.57
N GLN A 265 13.04 -14.03 -13.47
CA GLN A 265 12.82 -15.49 -13.48
C GLN A 265 13.21 -16.18 -12.16
N ARG A 266 14.18 -15.64 -11.43
CA ARG A 266 14.55 -16.12 -10.10
C ARG A 266 13.39 -16.01 -9.12
N VAL A 267 12.73 -14.86 -9.07
CA VAL A 267 11.56 -14.61 -8.19
C VAL A 267 10.36 -15.44 -8.65
N LEU A 268 10.10 -15.48 -9.97
CA LEU A 268 9.01 -16.29 -10.53
C LEU A 268 9.15 -17.76 -10.16
N ARG A 269 10.35 -18.35 -10.35
CA ARG A 269 10.59 -19.75 -9.96
C ARG A 269 10.26 -20.01 -8.50
N ARG A 270 10.64 -19.11 -7.57
CA ARG A 270 10.32 -19.27 -6.15
C ARG A 270 8.81 -19.20 -5.89
N VAL A 271 8.11 -18.26 -6.53
CA VAL A 271 6.65 -18.16 -6.38
C VAL A 271 5.96 -19.39 -6.97
N HIS A 272 6.39 -19.88 -8.13
CA HIS A 272 5.86 -21.10 -8.73
C HIS A 272 6.20 -22.36 -7.92
N GLN A 273 7.37 -22.42 -7.30
CA GLN A 273 7.74 -23.51 -6.40
C GLN A 273 6.78 -23.58 -5.19
N TYR A 274 6.53 -22.43 -4.55
CA TYR A 274 5.51 -22.37 -3.52
C TYR A 274 4.13 -22.80 -4.04
N ALA A 275 3.72 -22.25 -5.20
CA ALA A 275 2.39 -22.52 -5.76
C ALA A 275 2.19 -24.01 -6.15
N GLY A 276 3.21 -24.64 -6.72
CA GLY A 276 3.13 -26.03 -7.20
C GLY A 276 3.50 -27.11 -6.19
N ILE A 277 4.08 -26.74 -5.04
CA ILE A 277 4.43 -27.70 -3.98
C ILE A 277 3.57 -27.43 -2.74
N GLU A 278 3.99 -26.49 -1.88
CA GLU A 278 3.34 -26.26 -0.59
C GLU A 278 1.85 -25.93 -0.71
N ARG A 279 1.51 -25.05 -1.66
CA ARG A 279 0.13 -24.64 -1.87
C ARG A 279 -0.72 -25.75 -2.46
N ASP A 280 -0.20 -26.50 -3.42
CA ASP A 280 -0.94 -27.58 -4.09
C ASP A 280 -1.20 -28.76 -3.15
N GLU A 281 -0.20 -29.14 -2.34
CA GLU A 281 -0.36 -30.13 -1.26
C GLU A 281 -1.40 -29.68 -0.23
N LEU A 282 -1.37 -28.39 0.16
CA LEU A 282 -2.34 -27.83 1.10
C LEU A 282 -3.75 -27.86 0.51
N VAL A 283 -3.93 -27.47 -0.74
CA VAL A 283 -5.22 -27.47 -1.43
C VAL A 283 -5.75 -28.89 -1.53
N THR A 284 -4.93 -29.86 -1.91
CA THR A 284 -5.31 -31.29 -2.00
C THR A 284 -5.77 -31.81 -0.64
N ARG A 285 -5.02 -31.54 0.42
CA ARG A 285 -5.37 -31.97 1.78
C ARG A 285 -6.69 -31.35 2.27
N MET A 286 -6.88 -30.02 2.02
CA MET A 286 -8.07 -29.31 2.46
C MET A 286 -9.31 -29.69 1.65
N SER A 287 -9.15 -29.99 0.36
CA SER A 287 -10.21 -30.52 -0.49
C SER A 287 -10.68 -31.93 0.01
N ALA A 288 -9.72 -32.77 0.35
CA ALA A 288 -10.02 -34.11 0.86
C ALA A 288 -10.86 -34.12 2.17
N VAL A 289 -10.73 -33.07 3.00
CA VAL A 289 -11.54 -32.93 4.23
C VAL A 289 -12.80 -32.07 4.01
N GLY A 290 -13.17 -31.75 2.77
CA GLY A 290 -14.34 -30.93 2.44
C GLY A 290 -14.31 -29.50 2.96
N ALA A 291 -13.12 -28.93 3.14
CA ALA A 291 -12.98 -27.58 3.68
C ALA A 291 -13.63 -26.52 2.76
N TYR A 292 -13.58 -26.73 1.47
CA TYR A 292 -14.10 -25.80 0.47
C TYR A 292 -15.61 -25.91 0.24
N ASP A 293 -16.23 -27.04 0.56
CA ASP A 293 -17.69 -27.25 0.51
C ASP A 293 -18.40 -26.42 1.59
N ARG A 294 -17.71 -26.17 2.69
CA ARG A 294 -18.22 -25.38 3.83
C ARG A 294 -18.03 -23.89 3.67
N ALA A 295 -17.28 -23.45 2.65
CA ALA A 295 -17.07 -22.04 2.39
C ALA A 295 -18.35 -21.39 1.84
N ALA A 296 -18.70 -20.22 2.35
CA ALA A 296 -19.90 -19.51 1.94
C ALA A 296 -19.78 -19.03 0.47
N GLY A 297 -20.61 -19.56 -0.41
CA GLY A 297 -20.87 -19.06 -1.75
C GLY A 297 -19.65 -18.92 -2.68
N PRO A 298 -18.84 -19.98 -2.92
CA PRO A 298 -17.71 -19.87 -3.84
C PRO A 298 -18.18 -19.55 -5.26
N VAL A 299 -17.47 -18.67 -5.94
CA VAL A 299 -17.66 -18.41 -7.37
C VAL A 299 -16.77 -19.37 -8.15
N LEU A 300 -17.38 -20.35 -8.78
CA LEU A 300 -16.66 -21.42 -9.47
C LEU A 300 -16.10 -20.94 -10.81
N VAL A 301 -14.85 -21.31 -11.07
CA VAL A 301 -14.09 -21.01 -12.29
C VAL A 301 -13.67 -22.32 -12.94
N ASP A 302 -14.10 -22.55 -14.17
CA ASP A 302 -13.78 -23.74 -14.97
C ASP A 302 -12.68 -23.48 -16.02
N GLY A 303 -12.27 -22.23 -16.20
CA GLY A 303 -11.19 -21.85 -17.10
C GLY A 303 -10.51 -20.57 -16.67
N ALA A 304 -9.17 -20.56 -16.74
CA ALA A 304 -8.36 -19.39 -16.45
C ALA A 304 -7.29 -19.22 -17.53
N GLY A 305 -7.11 -18.02 -18.02
CA GLY A 305 -6.11 -17.71 -19.05
C GLY A 305 -5.66 -16.24 -18.98
N ARG A 306 -4.81 -15.83 -19.93
CA ARG A 306 -4.29 -14.46 -19.96
C ARG A 306 -5.37 -13.39 -20.08
N ALA A 307 -6.47 -13.69 -20.76
CA ALA A 307 -7.58 -12.75 -20.97
C ALA A 307 -8.49 -12.60 -19.74
N GLY A 308 -8.51 -13.56 -18.83
CA GLY A 308 -9.37 -13.56 -17.65
C GLY A 308 -9.82 -14.96 -17.25
N LEU A 309 -10.96 -15.00 -16.56
CA LEU A 309 -11.57 -16.20 -15.98
C LEU A 309 -12.87 -16.55 -16.67
N ARG A 310 -13.12 -17.82 -16.91
CA ARG A 310 -14.42 -18.33 -17.32
C ARG A 310 -15.11 -18.92 -16.07
N LEU A 311 -16.28 -18.37 -15.76
CA LEU A 311 -17.07 -18.85 -14.62
C LEU A 311 -17.84 -20.09 -15.02
N ALA A 312 -17.96 -21.05 -14.12
CA ALA A 312 -18.73 -22.28 -14.35
C ALA A 312 -20.20 -21.95 -14.68
N GLY A 313 -20.72 -22.58 -15.75
CA GLY A 313 -22.06 -22.27 -16.27
C GLY A 313 -22.21 -20.95 -17.04
N GLY A 314 -21.12 -20.18 -17.21
CA GLY A 314 -21.12 -18.93 -17.95
C GLY A 314 -20.62 -19.08 -19.39
N SER A 315 -21.13 -18.25 -20.31
CA SER A 315 -20.84 -18.32 -21.75
C SER A 315 -19.61 -17.53 -22.20
N GLY A 316 -18.83 -16.87 -21.28
CA GLY A 316 -17.75 -16.01 -21.71
C GLY A 316 -16.63 -15.82 -20.68
N VAL A 317 -15.51 -15.24 -21.15
CA VAL A 317 -14.36 -14.90 -20.31
C VAL A 317 -14.56 -13.50 -19.70
N ARG A 318 -14.41 -13.39 -18.39
CA ARG A 318 -14.44 -12.11 -17.67
C ARG A 318 -13.01 -11.69 -17.30
N GLY A 319 -12.59 -10.51 -17.76
CA GLY A 319 -11.27 -9.98 -17.46
C GLY A 319 -11.02 -9.78 -15.96
N TYR A 320 -9.79 -9.93 -15.52
CA TYR A 320 -9.38 -9.81 -14.11
C TYR A 320 -9.76 -8.49 -13.44
N ALA A 321 -9.87 -7.41 -14.21
CA ALA A 321 -10.32 -6.10 -13.72
C ALA A 321 -11.79 -6.07 -13.24
N ARG A 322 -12.57 -7.09 -13.55
CA ARG A 322 -13.97 -7.22 -13.10
C ARG A 322 -14.10 -7.80 -11.69
N PHE A 323 -12.99 -8.31 -11.13
CA PHE A 323 -12.98 -8.93 -9.81
C PHE A 323 -12.19 -8.07 -8.83
N GLY A 324 -12.89 -7.40 -7.94
CA GLY A 324 -12.31 -6.69 -6.80
C GLY A 324 -11.77 -7.66 -5.75
N VAL A 325 -11.11 -7.11 -4.71
CA VAL A 325 -10.47 -7.95 -3.67
C VAL A 325 -11.49 -8.86 -2.97
N ALA A 326 -12.70 -8.36 -2.69
CA ALA A 326 -13.74 -9.16 -2.03
C ALA A 326 -14.23 -10.32 -2.92
N GLU A 327 -14.42 -10.06 -4.21
CA GLU A 327 -14.85 -11.07 -5.17
C GLU A 327 -13.75 -12.11 -5.42
N ARG A 328 -12.47 -11.69 -5.47
CA ARG A 328 -11.33 -12.59 -5.63
C ARG A 328 -11.19 -13.59 -4.48
N LEU A 329 -11.57 -13.21 -3.27
CA LEU A 329 -11.59 -14.12 -2.10
C LEU A 329 -12.56 -15.29 -2.26
N LEU A 330 -13.59 -15.13 -3.08
CA LEU A 330 -14.62 -16.14 -3.34
C LEU A 330 -14.31 -17.01 -4.57
N LEU A 331 -13.31 -16.64 -5.39
CA LEU A 331 -12.97 -17.40 -6.60
C LEU A 331 -12.36 -18.75 -6.25
N ALA A 332 -12.98 -19.82 -6.71
CA ALA A 332 -12.50 -21.18 -6.55
C ALA A 332 -12.48 -21.93 -7.90
N ARG A 333 -11.52 -22.82 -8.08
CA ARG A 333 -11.48 -23.73 -9.23
C ARG A 333 -12.65 -24.70 -9.12
N ALA A 334 -13.39 -24.88 -10.20
CA ALA A 334 -14.38 -25.94 -10.31
C ALA A 334 -13.68 -27.31 -10.39
N GLY A 335 -14.13 -28.25 -9.60
CA GLY A 335 -13.76 -29.65 -9.72
C GLY A 335 -14.61 -30.38 -10.77
N ASP A 336 -14.23 -31.57 -11.13
CA ASP A 336 -14.96 -32.44 -12.10
C ASP A 336 -16.36 -32.78 -11.60
N ASP A 337 -16.57 -32.77 -10.30
CA ASP A 337 -17.85 -32.97 -9.61
C ASP A 337 -18.72 -31.72 -9.51
N GLY A 338 -18.27 -30.61 -10.07
CA GLY A 338 -18.95 -29.30 -10.02
C GLY A 338 -18.83 -28.56 -8.68
N ARG A 339 -18.05 -29.10 -7.73
CA ARG A 339 -17.77 -28.45 -6.43
C ARG A 339 -16.50 -27.61 -6.47
N ALA A 340 -16.24 -26.86 -5.40
CA ALA A 340 -15.03 -26.08 -5.27
C ALA A 340 -13.82 -26.98 -4.96
N ALA A 341 -12.86 -27.05 -5.89
CA ALA A 341 -11.62 -27.82 -5.75
C ALA A 341 -10.47 -27.03 -5.10
N GLY A 342 -10.68 -25.77 -4.77
CA GLY A 342 -9.72 -24.93 -4.08
C GLY A 342 -9.71 -23.48 -4.56
N PRO A 343 -9.25 -22.51 -3.73
CA PRO A 343 -9.24 -21.10 -4.07
C PRO A 343 -8.30 -20.80 -5.25
N LEU A 344 -8.64 -19.79 -6.07
CA LEU A 344 -7.70 -19.26 -7.06
C LEU A 344 -6.71 -18.26 -6.44
N TRP A 345 -6.94 -17.81 -5.21
CA TRP A 345 -6.04 -16.94 -4.48
C TRP A 345 -4.66 -17.58 -4.33
N LEU A 346 -3.60 -16.81 -4.62
CA LEU A 346 -2.23 -17.35 -4.64
C LEU A 346 -1.77 -17.74 -3.23
N TRP A 347 -1.99 -16.89 -2.25
CA TRP A 347 -1.42 -17.03 -0.90
C TRP A 347 -2.44 -17.60 0.08
N LEU A 348 -2.20 -18.80 0.59
CA LEU A 348 -3.13 -19.50 1.47
C LEU A 348 -2.62 -19.59 2.92
N GLY A 349 -3.56 -19.56 3.87
CA GLY A 349 -3.33 -19.86 5.29
C GLY A 349 -3.24 -21.37 5.56
N ASP A 350 -3.00 -21.75 6.81
CA ASP A 350 -2.92 -23.16 7.26
C ASP A 350 -4.24 -23.92 7.04
N ASP A 351 -5.34 -23.18 7.03
CA ASP A 351 -6.70 -23.66 6.79
C ASP A 351 -7.03 -23.82 5.29
N GLY A 352 -6.06 -23.56 4.41
CA GLY A 352 -6.26 -23.60 2.96
C GLY A 352 -7.06 -22.42 2.42
N MET A 353 -7.46 -21.46 3.26
CA MET A 353 -8.23 -20.28 2.85
C MET A 353 -7.34 -19.11 2.45
N PRO A 354 -7.86 -18.15 1.66
CA PRO A 354 -7.14 -16.95 1.26
C PRO A 354 -6.55 -16.16 2.43
N LEU A 355 -5.25 -15.89 2.38
CA LEU A 355 -4.54 -15.15 3.41
C LEU A 355 -4.92 -13.67 3.37
N ARG A 356 -5.40 -13.14 4.48
CA ARG A 356 -5.79 -11.72 4.58
C ARG A 356 -4.57 -10.81 4.66
N ARG A 357 -4.71 -9.59 4.17
CA ARG A 357 -3.66 -8.57 4.19
C ARG A 357 -3.07 -8.31 5.59
N SER A 358 -3.88 -8.35 6.65
CA SER A 358 -3.43 -8.15 8.03
C SER A 358 -2.46 -9.24 8.50
N THR A 359 -2.63 -10.48 8.02
CA THR A 359 -1.77 -11.60 8.37
C THR A 359 -0.33 -11.38 7.89
N TRP A 360 -0.15 -10.73 6.74
CA TRP A 360 1.18 -10.35 6.27
C TRP A 360 1.87 -9.35 7.18
N GLN A 361 1.13 -8.37 7.71
CA GLN A 361 1.69 -7.41 8.67
C GLN A 361 2.16 -8.14 9.95
N THR A 362 1.37 -9.10 10.43
CA THR A 362 1.77 -9.94 11.56
C THR A 362 2.98 -10.82 11.24
N ALA A 363 3.06 -11.40 10.04
CA ALA A 363 4.20 -12.21 9.61
C ALA A 363 5.50 -11.39 9.58
N PHE A 364 5.45 -10.16 9.04
CA PHE A 364 6.59 -9.25 9.05
C PHE A 364 6.97 -8.80 10.47
N GLY A 365 5.98 -8.53 11.34
CA GLY A 365 6.23 -8.21 12.76
C GLY A 365 6.99 -9.33 13.47
N ARG A 366 6.50 -10.57 13.36
CA ARG A 366 7.16 -11.76 13.94
C ARG A 366 8.56 -11.98 13.37
N ALA A 367 8.76 -11.72 12.07
CA ALA A 367 10.09 -11.80 11.45
C ALA A 367 11.05 -10.78 12.06
N ASN A 368 10.62 -9.52 12.25
CA ASN A 368 11.41 -8.49 12.91
C ASN A 368 11.76 -8.85 14.36
N GLU A 369 10.78 -9.34 15.12
CA GLU A 369 10.99 -9.80 16.51
C GLU A 369 12.00 -10.94 16.59
N ARG A 370 11.94 -11.89 15.64
CA ARG A 370 12.91 -12.98 15.56
C ARG A 370 14.30 -12.47 15.21
N CYS A 371 14.43 -11.62 14.20
CA CYS A 371 15.70 -11.00 13.83
C CYS A 371 16.33 -10.29 15.03
N ALA A 372 15.57 -9.48 15.75
CA ALA A 372 16.05 -8.76 16.93
C ALA A 372 16.54 -9.73 18.04
N ARG A 373 15.82 -10.82 18.31
CA ARG A 373 16.25 -11.84 19.31
C ARG A 373 17.55 -12.53 18.94
N LEU A 374 17.82 -12.69 17.66
CA LEU A 374 19.03 -13.35 17.15
C LEU A 374 20.16 -12.37 16.81
N GLY A 375 20.04 -11.10 17.26
CA GLY A 375 21.06 -10.07 17.04
C GLY A 375 21.16 -9.54 15.62
N VAL A 376 20.17 -9.81 14.77
CA VAL A 376 20.06 -9.25 13.41
C VAL A 376 19.30 -7.95 13.49
N ASN A 377 19.99 -6.82 13.50
CA ASN A 377 19.43 -5.47 13.64
C ASN A 377 18.86 -4.94 12.31
N VAL A 378 17.98 -5.71 11.69
CA VAL A 378 17.32 -5.34 10.44
C VAL A 378 15.81 -5.33 10.65
N PHE A 379 15.16 -4.23 10.23
CA PHE A 379 13.72 -4.07 10.30
C PHE A 379 13.15 -3.94 8.89
N ALA A 380 12.22 -4.81 8.55
CA ALA A 380 11.46 -4.73 7.30
C ALA A 380 9.96 -4.60 7.54
N SER A 381 9.32 -3.89 6.64
CA SER A 381 7.88 -3.84 6.49
C SER A 381 7.54 -3.91 5.00
N PRO A 382 6.30 -4.23 4.61
CA PRO A 382 5.90 -4.19 3.21
C PRO A 382 6.21 -2.87 2.50
N HIS A 383 6.20 -1.76 3.25
CA HIS A 383 6.51 -0.44 2.71
C HIS A 383 8.01 -0.25 2.52
N VAL A 384 8.82 -0.70 3.49
CA VAL A 384 10.29 -0.72 3.39
C VAL A 384 10.74 -1.55 2.19
N LEU A 385 10.18 -2.75 1.96
CA LEU A 385 10.54 -3.55 0.78
C LEU A 385 10.24 -2.85 -0.55
N ARG A 386 9.14 -2.11 -0.62
CA ARG A 386 8.81 -1.30 -1.80
C ARG A 386 9.78 -0.12 -1.97
N HIS A 387 10.21 0.52 -0.89
CA HIS A 387 11.24 1.56 -0.94
C HIS A 387 12.59 0.96 -1.34
N THR A 388 12.95 -0.22 -0.82
CA THR A 388 14.13 -0.98 -1.21
C THR A 388 14.16 -1.23 -2.72
N PHE A 389 13.06 -1.72 -3.30
CA PHE A 389 12.94 -1.84 -4.76
C PHE A 389 13.17 -0.51 -5.47
N ALA A 390 12.55 0.57 -4.98
CA ALA A 390 12.61 1.87 -5.64
C ALA A 390 14.03 2.44 -5.66
N VAL A 391 14.73 2.40 -4.53
CA VAL A 391 16.11 2.89 -4.40
C VAL A 391 17.05 2.06 -5.27
N HIS A 392 17.05 0.73 -5.15
CA HIS A 392 17.92 -0.12 -5.96
C HIS A 392 17.63 -0.02 -7.46
N MET A 393 16.34 0.05 -7.85
CA MET A 393 15.97 0.17 -9.26
C MET A 393 16.39 1.53 -9.82
N LEU A 394 16.25 2.62 -9.05
CA LEU A 394 16.69 3.94 -9.47
C LEU A 394 18.21 3.98 -9.67
N GLY A 395 18.99 3.47 -8.71
CA GLY A 395 20.46 3.36 -8.84
C GLY A 395 20.88 2.56 -10.09
N LEU A 396 20.21 1.42 -10.36
CA LEU A 396 20.47 0.64 -11.57
C LEU A 396 20.14 1.41 -12.86
N LEU A 397 19.01 2.11 -12.89
CA LEU A 397 18.59 2.89 -14.06
C LEU A 397 19.54 4.08 -14.30
N LEU A 398 19.99 4.75 -13.25
CA LEU A 398 20.98 5.83 -13.33
C LEU A 398 22.32 5.31 -13.83
N ARG A 399 22.85 4.22 -13.27
CA ARG A 399 24.11 3.60 -13.76
C ARG A 399 24.02 3.20 -15.24
N GLN A 400 22.90 2.64 -15.69
CA GLN A 400 22.72 2.33 -17.12
C GLN A 400 22.71 3.59 -17.97
N THR A 401 22.13 4.69 -17.48
CA THR A 401 22.11 5.96 -18.20
C THR A 401 23.52 6.55 -18.30
N VAL A 402 24.26 6.57 -17.20
CA VAL A 402 25.67 7.03 -17.18
C VAL A 402 26.56 6.17 -18.08
N GLN A 403 26.40 4.86 -18.05
CA GLN A 403 27.16 3.95 -18.95
C GLN A 403 26.86 4.19 -20.43
N ALA A 404 25.60 4.49 -20.76
CA ALA A 404 25.19 4.83 -22.12
C ALA A 404 25.72 6.19 -22.59
N LEU A 405 26.07 7.07 -21.64
CA LEU A 405 26.61 8.40 -21.87
C LEU A 405 28.14 8.45 -21.85
N ARG A 406 28.86 7.36 -21.54
CA ARG A 406 30.32 7.32 -21.60
C ARG A 406 30.78 7.59 -23.03
N MET A 407 30.96 8.90 -23.28
CA MET A 407 31.48 9.44 -24.54
C MET A 407 32.99 9.55 -24.43
N LYS A 408 33.65 9.48 -25.56
CA LYS A 408 35.08 9.83 -25.66
C LYS A 408 35.21 11.34 -25.51
N PRO A 409 36.29 11.87 -24.91
CA PRO A 409 36.55 13.28 -24.85
C PRO A 409 36.48 13.88 -26.28
N GLY A 410 35.62 14.93 -26.44
CA GLY A 410 35.43 15.62 -27.75
C GLY A 410 34.28 15.09 -28.62
N GLU A 411 33.55 14.04 -28.20
CA GLU A 411 32.33 13.60 -28.93
C GLU A 411 31.12 14.45 -28.48
N THR A 412 30.36 14.94 -29.47
CA THR A 412 29.07 15.61 -29.22
C THR A 412 27.93 14.62 -29.26
N LEU A 413 26.92 14.79 -28.40
CA LEU A 413 25.72 13.94 -28.37
C LEU A 413 25.01 13.98 -29.72
N THR A 414 24.79 12.82 -30.31
CA THR A 414 23.94 12.71 -31.50
C THR A 414 22.47 12.94 -31.10
N SER A 415 21.65 13.42 -32.05
CA SER A 415 20.20 13.62 -31.84
C SER A 415 19.50 12.35 -31.36
N GLN A 416 20.03 11.18 -31.72
CA GLN A 416 19.51 9.87 -31.30
C GLN A 416 19.88 9.55 -29.84
N GLN A 417 21.07 9.95 -29.37
CA GLN A 417 21.49 9.83 -27.97
C GLN A 417 20.70 10.81 -27.09
N VAL A 418 20.50 12.06 -27.54
CA VAL A 418 19.63 13.02 -26.85
C VAL A 418 18.20 12.51 -26.74
N LYS A 419 17.63 11.95 -27.82
CA LYS A 419 16.30 11.31 -27.74
C LYS A 419 16.27 10.13 -26.76
N ARG A 420 17.30 9.30 -26.71
CA ARG A 420 17.40 8.19 -25.74
C ARG A 420 17.46 8.69 -24.29
N LEU A 421 18.15 9.79 -24.04
CA LEU A 421 18.20 10.45 -22.73
C LEU A 421 16.84 10.99 -22.31
N LEU A 422 16.17 11.74 -23.19
CA LEU A 422 14.85 12.33 -22.93
C LEU A 422 13.76 11.26 -22.74
N VAL A 423 13.79 10.19 -23.54
CA VAL A 423 12.88 9.04 -23.43
C VAL A 423 13.29 8.11 -22.28
N GLY A 424 14.57 8.15 -21.91
CA GLY A 424 15.21 7.27 -20.94
C GLY A 424 15.11 7.71 -19.47
N ASP A 425 14.43 8.81 -19.15
CA ASP A 425 14.35 9.38 -17.79
C ASP A 425 14.15 8.29 -16.71
N PRO A 426 15.17 8.02 -15.88
CA PRO A 426 15.12 7.00 -14.84
C PRO A 426 13.98 7.22 -13.85
N LEU A 427 13.72 8.47 -13.47
CA LEU A 427 12.64 8.82 -12.53
C LEU A 427 11.27 8.56 -13.13
N ARG A 428 11.09 8.90 -14.41
CA ARG A 428 9.84 8.62 -15.11
C ARG A 428 9.59 7.13 -15.25
N LYS A 429 10.61 6.34 -15.57
CA LYS A 429 10.52 4.87 -15.61
C LYS A 429 10.14 4.30 -14.25
N LEU A 430 10.82 4.76 -13.19
CA LEU A 430 10.52 4.33 -11.83
C LEU A 430 9.12 4.76 -11.40
N GLN A 431 8.69 5.98 -11.74
CA GLN A 431 7.34 6.47 -11.49
C GLN A 431 6.27 5.53 -12.06
N LEU A 432 6.46 5.08 -13.30
CA LEU A 432 5.55 4.17 -13.99
C LEU A 432 5.52 2.78 -13.32
N LEU A 433 6.69 2.21 -13.02
CA LEU A 433 6.81 0.92 -12.33
C LEU A 433 6.12 0.92 -10.96
N LEU A 434 6.32 1.98 -10.19
CA LEU A 434 5.70 2.13 -8.87
C LEU A 434 4.21 2.54 -8.95
N GLY A 435 3.76 3.09 -10.07
CA GLY A 435 2.41 3.65 -10.22
C GLY A 435 2.21 4.88 -9.32
N HIS A 436 3.19 5.78 -9.27
CA HIS A 436 3.07 7.09 -8.62
C HIS A 436 2.33 8.06 -9.54
N ARG A 437 1.38 8.82 -9.00
CA ARG A 437 0.65 9.84 -9.78
C ARG A 437 1.53 11.06 -10.07
N GLN A 438 2.27 11.52 -9.06
CA GLN A 438 3.12 12.69 -9.13
C GLN A 438 4.58 12.25 -9.10
N ILE A 439 5.38 12.81 -9.98
CA ILE A 439 6.81 12.51 -10.05
C ILE A 439 7.53 12.95 -8.78
N ALA A 440 7.06 14.02 -8.12
CA ALA A 440 7.58 14.48 -6.83
C ALA A 440 7.62 13.37 -5.76
N THR A 441 6.67 12.42 -5.78
CA THR A 441 6.72 11.26 -4.88
C THR A 441 7.88 10.31 -5.22
N THR A 442 8.45 10.40 -6.41
CA THR A 442 9.58 9.57 -6.85
C THR A 442 10.91 10.29 -6.57
N PHE A 443 10.92 11.61 -6.53
CA PHE A 443 12.12 12.39 -6.19
C PHE A 443 12.66 12.09 -4.79
N THR A 444 11.81 11.71 -3.84
CA THR A 444 12.25 11.35 -2.48
C THR A 444 13.26 10.18 -2.44
N TYR A 445 13.41 9.44 -3.54
CA TYR A 445 14.42 8.38 -3.64
C TYR A 445 15.79 8.89 -4.10
N LEU A 446 15.87 10.09 -4.66
CA LEU A 446 17.16 10.71 -5.02
C LEU A 446 17.96 11.08 -3.76
N ASP A 447 17.26 11.51 -2.70
CA ASP A 447 17.89 12.00 -1.47
C ASP A 447 18.68 10.92 -0.71
N VAL A 448 18.50 9.64 -1.08
CA VAL A 448 19.11 8.49 -0.40
C VAL A 448 20.00 7.64 -1.32
N LEU A 449 20.31 8.15 -2.51
CA LEU A 449 21.20 7.47 -3.46
C LEU A 449 22.61 8.04 -3.37
N ASP A 450 23.57 7.20 -3.01
CA ASP A 450 24.99 7.55 -3.05
C ASP A 450 25.42 7.90 -4.48
N GLU A 451 24.87 7.20 -5.47
CA GLU A 451 25.11 7.48 -6.90
C GLU A 451 24.64 8.89 -7.32
N ALA A 452 23.65 9.47 -6.69
CA ALA A 452 23.23 10.84 -6.95
C ALA A 452 24.28 11.84 -6.42
N GLN A 453 24.87 11.58 -5.26
CA GLN A 453 25.96 12.38 -4.71
C GLN A 453 27.22 12.27 -5.56
N GLU A 454 27.58 11.06 -6.02
CA GLU A 454 28.70 10.86 -6.93
C GLU A 454 28.55 11.66 -8.24
N ILE A 455 27.34 11.69 -8.82
CA ILE A 455 27.05 12.48 -10.01
C ILE A 455 27.22 13.98 -9.76
N VAL A 456 26.73 14.49 -8.63
CA VAL A 456 26.90 15.90 -8.24
C VAL A 456 28.36 16.23 -8.02
N LEU A 457 29.11 15.38 -7.34
CA LEU A 457 30.55 15.59 -7.11
C LEU A 457 31.36 15.53 -8.40
N ALA A 458 30.99 14.65 -9.35
CA ALA A 458 31.59 14.62 -10.67
C ALA A 458 31.32 15.91 -11.46
N ALA A 459 30.07 16.37 -11.48
CA ALA A 459 29.70 17.60 -12.15
C ALA A 459 30.38 18.84 -11.53
N LEU A 460 30.55 18.88 -10.21
CA LEU A 460 31.29 19.96 -9.55
C LEU A 460 32.79 19.96 -9.93
N ARG A 461 33.40 18.80 -10.08
CA ARG A 461 34.79 18.70 -10.56
C ARG A 461 34.94 19.18 -12.00
N GLU A 462 34.03 18.76 -12.89
CA GLU A 462 34.00 19.25 -14.27
C GLU A 462 33.83 20.78 -14.32
N TRP A 463 32.95 21.33 -13.48
CA TRP A 463 32.78 22.78 -13.38
C TRP A 463 34.04 23.48 -12.93
N ASP A 464 34.71 22.97 -11.89
CA ASP A 464 35.95 23.55 -11.39
C ASP A 464 37.06 23.47 -12.46
N GLU A 465 37.18 22.38 -13.20
CA GLU A 465 38.12 22.23 -14.32
C GLU A 465 37.84 23.23 -15.47
N GLU A 466 36.56 23.42 -15.84
CA GLU A 466 36.15 24.41 -16.83
C GLU A 466 36.43 25.83 -16.36
N ALA A 467 36.13 26.15 -15.11
CA ALA A 467 36.40 27.45 -14.51
C ALA A 467 37.91 27.78 -14.47
N GLU A 468 38.74 26.80 -14.10
CA GLU A 468 40.20 26.93 -14.14
C GLU A 468 40.74 27.11 -15.57
N ALA A 469 40.19 26.38 -16.54
CA ALA A 469 40.57 26.49 -17.94
C ALA A 469 40.26 27.90 -18.51
N LEU A 470 39.08 28.42 -18.18
CA LEU A 470 38.67 29.78 -18.58
C LEU A 470 39.55 30.85 -17.91
N SER A 471 39.88 30.70 -16.62
CA SER A 471 40.77 31.64 -15.91
C SER A 471 42.17 31.68 -16.48
N ARG A 472 42.73 30.55 -16.94
CA ARG A 472 44.06 30.50 -17.60
C ARG A 472 44.06 31.15 -18.97
N VAL A 473 42.94 31.14 -19.69
CA VAL A 473 42.81 31.83 -20.99
C VAL A 473 42.81 33.34 -20.80
N ASP A 474 42.12 33.84 -19.76
CA ASP A 474 42.09 35.27 -19.43
C ASP A 474 43.48 35.79 -18.97
N GLU A 475 44.25 35.04 -18.20
CA GLU A 475 45.61 35.40 -17.81
C GLU A 475 46.58 35.43 -18.98
N GLN A 476 46.41 34.58 -20.00
CA GLN A 476 47.24 34.61 -21.22
C GLN A 476 46.82 35.71 -22.24
N GLY A 477 45.53 36.10 -22.20
CA GLY A 477 45.01 37.19 -23.03
C GLY A 477 45.37 38.63 -22.55
N VAL A 478 45.75 38.77 -21.29
CA VAL A 478 46.17 40.05 -20.71
C VAL A 478 47.69 40.26 -20.83
N ALA A 479 48.46 39.22 -21.18
CA ALA A 479 49.92 39.28 -21.35
C ALA A 479 50.39 39.45 -22.80
N ALA A 480 49.47 39.67 -23.75
CA ALA A 480 49.72 40.00 -25.17
C ALA A 480 49.20 41.40 -25.48
#